data_60dcd71c78f88ddf9bcc6a1a862f8fcc
#
_entry.id   60dcd71c78f88ddf9bcc6a1a862f8fcc
#
_cell.length_a   1.000
_cell.length_b   1.000
_cell.length_c   1.000
_cell.angle_alpha   90.00
_cell.angle_beta   90.00
_cell.angle_gamma   90.00
#
_symmetry.space_group_name_H-M   'P 1'
#
loop_
_entity.id
_entity.type
_entity.pdbx_description
1 polymer ?
#
loop_
_entity_poly.entity_id
_entity_poly.type
_entity_poly.pdbx_seq_one_letter_code
_entity_poly.pdbx_strand_id
1 'polypeptide(L)'
;LTAALTELMPDPDAFVQQLNDLQIPQVKIKRKTIAKCGIMGTHMEVTVNGEEEKSVDVPLHMHEHHHEEHDHVHEHHHEGHDHVHEHHHEGYDHTHEHHHEEHDHVHEHHHEGHDHVHEHTHGHSHHHTSMKDIEHIIGHLNVPEKVKEDAIAVYKLIADAESHAHGCPVEEIHFHEVGAMDAVADIVGVCLAVYKLAPEQIIASPVHVGYGQIHCAHGILPIPAPATAHILQGIPIYGGRIEGELCTPTGAALLKHFAQSFGQMPMMSVEKTGYGMGMKDFTDANCPRAIIGESIEEQEYTGCHGEPQEMDSIIELCCNLDDMTPEKIGFVTELLMKEGAFDVYTTNIQMKKNRPAIMLTCMCAKEDREKFLTLILKHTTTLGVREYNCKRYGLKREIKEIETIYGTVHVKAASGYGIVKEKPEYEDVARIAKEKNISLSEVEKEIYKKLSENKAR
;
A
#
# COMPACT_ATOMS: atom_id res chain seq x y z
N LEU A 1 -14.14 10.16 -3.23
CA LEU A 1 -13.35 10.83 -2.18
C LEU A 1 -14.17 11.92 -1.50
N THR A 2 -14.82 12.83 -2.24
CA THR A 2 -15.66 13.92 -1.72
C THR A 2 -16.65 13.40 -0.67
N ALA A 3 -17.37 12.32 -0.96
CA ALA A 3 -18.34 11.70 -0.06
C ALA A 3 -17.73 11.26 1.29
N ALA A 4 -16.60 10.55 1.25
CA ALA A 4 -15.92 10.09 2.46
C ALA A 4 -15.41 11.25 3.32
N LEU A 5 -14.85 12.29 2.70
CA LEU A 5 -14.38 13.49 3.41
C LEU A 5 -15.55 14.33 3.96
N THR A 6 -16.70 14.36 3.27
CA THR A 6 -17.90 15.04 3.76
C THR A 6 -18.39 14.45 5.09
N GLU A 7 -18.29 13.14 5.28
CA GLU A 7 -18.67 12.52 6.57
C GLU A 7 -17.75 12.92 7.73
N LEU A 8 -16.52 13.32 7.45
CA LEU A 8 -15.60 13.80 8.47
C LEU A 8 -15.90 15.23 8.93
N MET A 9 -16.68 16.02 8.15
CA MET A 9 -17.05 17.39 8.51
C MET A 9 -17.85 17.44 9.82
N PRO A 10 -17.75 18.55 10.57
CA PRO A 10 -18.59 18.77 11.73
C PRO A 10 -20.10 18.80 11.37
N ASP A 11 -20.45 19.42 10.23
CA ASP A 11 -21.78 19.46 9.65
C ASP A 11 -21.69 19.10 8.16
N PRO A 12 -21.96 17.84 7.80
CA PRO A 12 -21.92 17.38 6.41
C PRO A 12 -22.91 18.08 5.49
N ASP A 13 -24.11 18.41 5.99
CA ASP A 13 -25.14 19.05 5.16
C ASP A 13 -24.80 20.52 4.87
N ALA A 14 -24.27 21.25 5.83
CA ALA A 14 -23.75 22.59 5.64
C ALA A 14 -22.58 22.60 4.64
N PHE A 15 -21.73 21.57 4.64
CA PHE A 15 -20.65 21.44 3.65
C PHE A 15 -21.20 21.22 2.23
N VAL A 16 -22.20 20.34 2.06
CA VAL A 16 -22.86 20.14 0.76
C VAL A 16 -23.53 21.42 0.27
N GLN A 17 -24.18 22.17 1.17
CA GLN A 17 -24.76 23.46 0.80
C GLN A 17 -23.67 24.44 0.33
N GLN A 18 -22.53 24.50 1.02
CA GLN A 18 -21.41 25.34 0.61
C GLN A 18 -20.87 24.95 -0.78
N LEU A 19 -20.79 23.64 -1.12
CA LEU A 19 -20.40 23.19 -2.45
C LEU A 19 -21.38 23.70 -3.54
N ASN A 20 -22.69 23.68 -3.27
CA ASN A 20 -23.70 24.23 -4.18
C ASN A 20 -23.61 25.77 -4.29
N ASP A 21 -23.24 26.46 -3.22
CA ASP A 21 -23.09 27.92 -3.20
C ASP A 21 -21.87 28.41 -4.00
N LEU A 22 -20.94 27.50 -4.37
CA LEU A 22 -19.83 27.81 -5.29
C LEU A 22 -20.32 28.17 -6.71
N GLN A 23 -21.54 27.78 -7.06
CA GLN A 23 -22.16 28.07 -8.36
C GLN A 23 -21.33 27.55 -9.55
N ILE A 24 -20.76 26.34 -9.41
CA ILE A 24 -20.11 25.67 -10.54
C ILE A 24 -21.16 25.53 -11.64
N PRO A 25 -20.85 25.93 -12.90
CA PRO A 25 -21.86 25.97 -13.96
C PRO A 25 -22.62 24.66 -14.13
N GLN A 26 -23.96 24.74 -14.10
CA GLN A 26 -24.86 23.59 -14.37
C GLN A 26 -24.78 22.43 -13.35
N VAL A 27 -23.94 22.54 -12.31
CA VAL A 27 -23.75 21.49 -11.30
C VAL A 27 -24.75 21.65 -10.16
N LYS A 28 -25.29 20.50 -9.71
CA LYS A 28 -26.03 20.37 -8.48
C LYS A 28 -25.58 19.14 -7.72
N ILE A 29 -25.26 19.32 -6.44
CA ILE A 29 -24.72 18.30 -5.56
C ILE A 29 -25.73 17.93 -4.48
N LYS A 30 -25.98 16.64 -4.30
CA LYS A 30 -26.84 16.11 -3.22
C LYS A 30 -26.13 14.98 -2.51
N ARG A 31 -26.31 14.92 -1.20
CA ARG A 31 -25.88 13.82 -0.37
C ARG A 31 -26.99 12.78 -0.20
N LYS A 32 -26.67 11.52 -0.44
CA LYS A 32 -27.57 10.37 -0.19
C LYS A 32 -26.88 9.38 0.72
N THR A 33 -27.60 8.81 1.67
CA THR A 33 -27.10 7.68 2.45
C THR A 33 -27.49 6.40 1.73
N ILE A 34 -26.51 5.56 1.40
CA ILE A 34 -26.73 4.27 0.74
C ILE A 34 -25.95 3.17 1.46
N ALA A 35 -26.37 1.93 1.25
CA ALA A 35 -25.70 0.76 1.81
C ALA A 35 -25.07 -0.08 0.70
N LYS A 36 -23.80 -0.53 0.88
CA LYS A 36 -23.13 -1.50 0.02
C LYS A 36 -22.53 -2.61 0.87
N CYS A 37 -22.84 -3.85 0.56
CA CYS A 37 -22.38 -5.02 1.32
C CYS A 37 -22.64 -4.89 2.84
N GLY A 38 -23.74 -4.24 3.24
CA GLY A 38 -24.09 -4.03 4.66
C GLY A 38 -23.37 -2.86 5.33
N ILE A 39 -22.50 -2.13 4.64
CA ILE A 39 -21.84 -0.92 5.13
C ILE A 39 -22.66 0.29 4.70
N MET A 40 -23.06 1.12 5.66
CA MET A 40 -23.72 2.40 5.40
C MET A 40 -22.68 3.47 5.13
N GLY A 41 -22.94 4.33 4.15
CA GLY A 41 -22.06 5.47 3.84
C GLY A 41 -22.75 6.50 2.94
N THR A 42 -22.00 7.53 2.62
CA THR A 42 -22.49 8.65 1.81
C THR A 42 -22.16 8.42 0.33
N HIS A 43 -23.15 8.64 -0.51
CA HIS A 43 -23.00 8.85 -1.95
C HIS A 43 -23.24 10.34 -2.26
N MET A 44 -22.32 10.94 -3.02
CA MET A 44 -22.49 12.30 -3.55
C MET A 44 -23.01 12.20 -4.97
N GLU A 45 -24.29 12.52 -5.13
CA GLU A 45 -24.92 12.64 -6.44
C GLU A 45 -24.53 14.01 -7.02
N VAL A 46 -23.65 14.00 -8.01
CA VAL A 46 -23.27 15.21 -8.76
C VAL A 46 -23.99 15.15 -10.10
N THR A 47 -24.86 16.12 -10.37
CA THR A 47 -25.62 16.18 -11.62
C THR A 47 -25.21 17.44 -12.41
N VAL A 48 -24.99 17.26 -13.71
CA VAL A 48 -24.76 18.35 -14.68
C VAL A 48 -25.99 18.45 -15.57
N ASN A 49 -26.63 19.59 -15.65
CA ASN A 49 -27.92 19.78 -16.35
C ASN A 49 -29.03 18.83 -15.89
N GLY A 50 -28.93 18.26 -14.68
CA GLY A 50 -29.90 17.33 -14.12
C GLY A 50 -29.64 15.86 -14.44
N GLU A 51 -28.58 15.54 -15.16
CA GLU A 51 -28.15 14.17 -15.45
C GLU A 51 -26.87 13.84 -14.68
N GLU A 52 -26.76 12.61 -14.17
CA GLU A 52 -25.59 12.07 -13.50
C GLU A 52 -24.79 11.24 -14.51
N GLU A 53 -23.48 11.48 -14.60
CA GLU A 53 -22.60 10.73 -15.50
C GLU A 53 -22.47 9.26 -15.05
N LYS A 54 -22.53 8.33 -15.99
CA LYS A 54 -22.41 6.88 -15.74
C LYS A 54 -21.29 6.30 -16.55
N SER A 55 -20.26 5.77 -15.90
CA SER A 55 -19.25 4.95 -16.55
C SER A 55 -19.69 3.47 -16.60
N VAL A 56 -19.40 2.78 -17.71
CA VAL A 56 -19.78 1.38 -17.94
C VAL A 56 -18.51 0.53 -18.12
N ASP A 57 -18.31 -0.45 -17.22
CA ASP A 57 -17.24 -1.45 -17.37
C ASP A 57 -17.65 -2.48 -18.44
N VAL A 58 -16.68 -3.03 -19.19
CA VAL A 58 -16.89 -4.09 -20.16
C VAL A 58 -16.58 -5.44 -19.50
N PRO A 59 -17.57 -6.33 -19.30
CA PRO A 59 -17.32 -7.67 -18.76
C PRO A 59 -16.42 -8.47 -19.73
N LEU A 60 -15.43 -9.19 -19.18
CA LEU A 60 -14.54 -10.08 -19.96
C LEU A 60 -15.26 -11.27 -20.61
N HIS A 61 -16.48 -11.59 -20.17
CA HIS A 61 -17.29 -12.70 -20.65
C HIS A 61 -18.61 -12.23 -21.27
N MET A 62 -18.58 -11.72 -22.51
CA MET A 62 -19.73 -11.74 -23.42
C MET A 62 -19.26 -12.05 -24.84
N HIS A 63 -18.82 -13.30 -25.05
CA HIS A 63 -19.01 -13.97 -26.32
C HIS A 63 -20.17 -14.97 -26.15
N GLU A 64 -21.36 -14.47 -25.93
CA GLU A 64 -22.55 -15.24 -26.26
C GLU A 64 -22.66 -15.27 -27.77
N HIS A 65 -22.21 -16.35 -28.36
CA HIS A 65 -22.60 -16.72 -29.73
C HIS A 65 -24.09 -17.04 -29.66
N HIS A 66 -24.93 -16.06 -30.00
CA HIS A 66 -26.29 -16.34 -30.39
C HIS A 66 -26.21 -17.16 -31.72
N HIS A 67 -26.22 -18.47 -31.61
CA HIS A 67 -26.65 -19.33 -32.69
C HIS A 67 -28.15 -19.21 -32.76
N GLU A 68 -28.69 -18.39 -33.68
CA GLU A 68 -30.05 -18.53 -34.14
C GLU A 68 -30.15 -19.91 -34.78
N GLU A 69 -30.85 -20.84 -34.13
CA GLU A 69 -31.21 -22.12 -34.66
C GLU A 69 -32.19 -21.87 -35.82
N HIS A 70 -31.68 -21.81 -37.05
CA HIS A 70 -32.51 -22.00 -38.23
C HIS A 70 -32.66 -23.50 -38.42
N ASP A 71 -33.83 -24.04 -38.03
CA ASP A 71 -34.29 -25.39 -38.39
C ASP A 71 -34.39 -25.51 -39.92
N HIS A 72 -33.36 -26.04 -40.54
CA HIS A 72 -33.44 -26.58 -41.86
C HIS A 72 -33.56 -28.10 -41.79
N VAL A 73 -34.81 -28.59 -41.95
CA VAL A 73 -35.11 -30.02 -42.11
C VAL A 73 -34.58 -30.45 -43.50
N HIS A 74 -33.49 -31.18 -43.54
CA HIS A 74 -33.07 -31.94 -44.70
C HIS A 74 -33.26 -33.42 -44.42
N GLU A 75 -34.26 -34.05 -45.05
CA GLU A 75 -34.37 -35.50 -45.10
C GLU A 75 -33.28 -36.06 -46.01
N HIS A 76 -32.35 -36.81 -45.45
CA HIS A 76 -31.48 -37.70 -46.22
C HIS A 76 -31.73 -39.15 -45.80
N HIS A 77 -32.31 -39.92 -46.75
CA HIS A 77 -32.32 -41.37 -46.68
C HIS A 77 -30.92 -41.92 -46.91
N HIS A 78 -30.35 -42.63 -45.92
CA HIS A 78 -29.26 -43.56 -46.16
C HIS A 78 -29.58 -44.90 -45.52
N GLU A 79 -29.57 -45.94 -46.40
CA GLU A 79 -29.64 -47.33 -46.04
C GLU A 79 -28.39 -47.76 -45.28
N GLY A 80 -28.56 -48.70 -44.35
CA GLY A 80 -27.61 -49.04 -43.30
C GLY A 80 -26.35 -49.80 -43.74
N HIS A 81 -25.35 -49.72 -42.87
CA HIS A 81 -24.46 -50.80 -42.57
C HIS A 81 -23.95 -50.64 -41.13
N ASP A 82 -24.19 -51.71 -40.31
CA ASP A 82 -23.66 -51.88 -38.98
C ASP A 82 -22.16 -52.12 -38.99
N HIS A 83 -21.40 -51.34 -38.21
CA HIS A 83 -20.10 -51.75 -37.72
C HIS A 83 -19.88 -51.24 -36.29
N VAL A 84 -19.81 -52.22 -35.38
CA VAL A 84 -19.40 -52.03 -33.98
C VAL A 84 -17.89 -52.02 -33.93
N HIS A 85 -17.29 -50.98 -33.37
CA HIS A 85 -15.89 -51.00 -32.92
C HIS A 85 -15.77 -50.45 -31.50
N GLU A 86 -15.36 -51.35 -30.57
CA GLU A 86 -14.86 -50.98 -29.26
C GLU A 86 -13.40 -50.53 -29.41
N HIS A 87 -13.06 -49.36 -28.86
CA HIS A 87 -11.69 -48.95 -28.68
C HIS A 87 -11.42 -48.56 -27.22
N HIS A 88 -10.56 -49.35 -26.56
CA HIS A 88 -9.84 -48.98 -25.38
C HIS A 88 -8.72 -48.02 -25.76
N HIS A 89 -8.58 -46.91 -25.04
CA HIS A 89 -7.40 -46.06 -25.11
C HIS A 89 -6.68 -45.97 -23.79
N GLU A 90 -5.51 -46.59 -23.74
CA GLU A 90 -4.43 -46.23 -22.83
C GLU A 90 -3.60 -45.11 -23.49
N GLY A 91 -3.12 -44.16 -22.65
CA GLY A 91 -2.49 -42.94 -23.12
C GLY A 91 -1.10 -43.10 -23.73
N TYR A 92 -0.74 -42.15 -24.59
CA TYR A 92 0.63 -41.69 -24.85
C TYR A 92 0.58 -40.29 -25.51
N ASP A 93 1.51 -39.41 -25.06
CA ASP A 93 1.85 -38.13 -25.63
C ASP A 93 2.29 -38.19 -27.07
N HIS A 94 1.76 -37.32 -27.95
CA HIS A 94 2.38 -37.00 -29.22
C HIS A 94 2.18 -35.54 -29.58
N THR A 95 3.29 -34.84 -29.72
CA THR A 95 3.43 -33.54 -30.39
C THR A 95 3.23 -33.69 -31.88
N HIS A 96 2.35 -32.90 -32.47
CA HIS A 96 2.20 -32.78 -33.93
C HIS A 96 2.54 -31.35 -34.37
N GLU A 97 3.55 -31.27 -35.26
CA GLU A 97 3.82 -30.10 -36.07
C GLU A 97 2.86 -30.11 -37.25
N HIS A 98 2.15 -29.01 -37.48
CA HIS A 98 1.33 -28.80 -38.67
C HIS A 98 2.03 -27.86 -39.66
N HIS A 99 2.39 -28.38 -40.81
CA HIS A 99 2.70 -27.56 -42.00
C HIS A 99 1.41 -27.13 -42.67
N HIS A 100 1.20 -25.82 -42.81
CA HIS A 100 0.16 -25.28 -43.68
C HIS A 100 0.74 -24.89 -45.02
N GLU A 101 0.24 -25.52 -46.09
CA GLU A 101 0.43 -25.06 -47.47
C GLU A 101 -0.63 -23.99 -47.77
N GLU A 102 -0.17 -22.86 -48.33
CA GLU A 102 -1.01 -21.73 -48.72
C GLU A 102 -1.76 -22.06 -50.00
N HIS A 103 -3.10 -21.99 -49.97
CA HIS A 103 -3.92 -21.92 -51.18
C HIS A 103 -4.66 -20.58 -51.18
N ASP A 104 -4.24 -19.71 -52.13
CA ASP A 104 -4.93 -18.46 -52.46
C ASP A 104 -6.25 -18.77 -53.17
N HIS A 105 -7.38 -18.39 -52.56
CA HIS A 105 -8.66 -18.29 -53.21
C HIS A 105 -9.13 -16.84 -53.28
N VAL A 106 -9.08 -16.25 -54.45
CA VAL A 106 -9.65 -14.93 -54.75
C VAL A 106 -11.15 -15.11 -55.00
N HIS A 107 -12.00 -14.53 -54.14
CA HIS A 107 -13.41 -14.37 -54.38
C HIS A 107 -13.74 -12.91 -54.61
N GLU A 108 -14.09 -12.57 -55.86
CA GLU A 108 -14.70 -11.29 -56.21
C GLU A 108 -16.20 -11.33 -55.83
N HIS A 109 -16.59 -10.46 -54.88
CA HIS A 109 -17.98 -10.18 -54.58
C HIS A 109 -18.36 -8.81 -55.15
N HIS A 110 -19.19 -8.80 -56.18
CA HIS A 110 -19.90 -7.60 -56.62
C HIS A 110 -21.05 -7.32 -55.64
N HIS A 111 -20.98 -6.20 -54.93
CA HIS A 111 -22.12 -5.64 -54.22
C HIS A 111 -22.67 -4.45 -55.00
N GLU A 112 -23.90 -4.63 -55.49
CA GLU A 112 -24.68 -3.50 -55.97
C GLU A 112 -25.13 -2.64 -54.78
N GLY A 113 -24.88 -1.33 -54.89
CA GLY A 113 -25.13 -0.37 -53.83
C GLY A 113 -26.62 -0.14 -53.60
N HIS A 114 -27.01 -0.23 -52.33
CA HIS A 114 -28.18 0.45 -51.82
C HIS A 114 -27.73 1.50 -50.79
N ASP A 115 -27.78 2.78 -51.23
CA ASP A 115 -27.60 3.92 -50.34
C ASP A 115 -28.81 4.00 -49.39
N HIS A 116 -28.63 3.60 -48.16
CA HIS A 116 -29.49 4.00 -47.03
C HIS A 116 -28.80 5.09 -46.24
N VAL A 117 -29.19 6.34 -46.51
CA VAL A 117 -28.86 7.48 -45.69
C VAL A 117 -29.67 7.36 -44.39
N HIS A 118 -29.05 6.92 -43.34
CA HIS A 118 -29.59 7.10 -42.00
C HIS A 118 -28.96 8.37 -41.41
N GLU A 119 -29.70 9.46 -41.46
CA GLU A 119 -29.42 10.65 -40.63
C GLU A 119 -29.70 10.27 -39.18
N HIS A 120 -28.66 9.90 -38.45
CA HIS A 120 -28.68 9.95 -36.97
C HIS A 120 -28.16 11.31 -36.50
N THR A 121 -29.05 12.28 -36.43
CA THR A 121 -28.83 13.53 -35.72
C THR A 121 -28.95 13.27 -34.23
N HIS A 122 -27.89 12.75 -33.60
CA HIS A 122 -27.64 12.92 -32.19
C HIS A 122 -26.54 13.95 -32.05
N GLY A 123 -26.94 15.21 -32.07
CA GLY A 123 -26.07 16.32 -31.75
C GLY A 123 -25.79 16.40 -30.25
N HIS A 124 -24.89 15.56 -29.74
CA HIS A 124 -24.19 15.87 -28.50
C HIS A 124 -23.06 16.82 -28.88
N SER A 125 -23.23 18.11 -28.60
CA SER A 125 -22.15 19.08 -28.66
C SER A 125 -21.17 18.74 -27.54
N HIS A 126 -20.14 17.95 -27.85
CA HIS A 126 -19.01 17.76 -26.96
C HIS A 126 -18.28 19.10 -26.85
N HIS A 127 -18.54 19.83 -25.76
CA HIS A 127 -17.74 20.97 -25.41
C HIS A 127 -16.36 20.46 -24.96
N HIS A 128 -15.38 20.59 -25.85
CA HIS A 128 -13.98 20.31 -25.51
C HIS A 128 -13.48 21.40 -24.57
N THR A 129 -13.28 21.04 -23.30
CA THR A 129 -12.79 21.96 -22.26
C THR A 129 -11.27 21.92 -22.25
N SER A 130 -10.61 23.05 -22.43
CA SER A 130 -9.16 23.18 -22.35
C SER A 130 -8.70 23.48 -20.91
N MET A 131 -7.40 23.30 -20.64
CA MET A 131 -6.81 23.67 -19.34
C MET A 131 -7.07 25.16 -18.99
N LYS A 132 -7.07 26.04 -19.98
CA LYS A 132 -7.36 27.48 -19.77
C LYS A 132 -8.81 27.73 -19.35
N ASP A 133 -9.75 26.94 -19.88
CA ASP A 133 -11.16 27.05 -19.47
C ASP A 133 -11.34 26.59 -18.03
N ILE A 134 -10.67 25.51 -17.63
CA ILE A 134 -10.64 25.04 -16.25
C ILE A 134 -10.03 26.06 -15.30
N GLU A 135 -8.88 26.62 -15.64
CA GLU A 135 -8.24 27.69 -14.85
C GLU A 135 -9.16 28.92 -14.69
N HIS A 136 -9.87 29.29 -15.77
CA HIS A 136 -10.83 30.37 -15.74
C HIS A 136 -12.02 30.07 -14.82
N ILE A 137 -12.60 28.86 -14.91
CA ILE A 137 -13.72 28.45 -14.06
C ILE A 137 -13.30 28.44 -12.60
N ILE A 138 -12.21 27.75 -12.25
CA ILE A 138 -11.72 27.64 -10.86
C ILE A 138 -11.35 29.02 -10.31
N GLY A 139 -10.75 29.88 -11.14
CA GLY A 139 -10.37 31.24 -10.76
C GLY A 139 -11.55 32.11 -10.29
N HIS A 140 -12.75 31.87 -10.82
CA HIS A 140 -13.96 32.63 -10.48
C HIS A 140 -14.75 32.02 -9.31
N LEU A 141 -14.42 30.83 -8.84
CA LEU A 141 -15.10 30.22 -7.70
C LEU A 141 -14.80 30.98 -6.40
N ASN A 142 -15.82 31.13 -5.56
CA ASN A 142 -15.69 31.76 -4.25
C ASN A 142 -15.14 30.78 -3.21
N VAL A 143 -13.86 30.39 -3.37
CA VAL A 143 -13.11 29.52 -2.46
C VAL A 143 -11.78 30.17 -2.06
N PRO A 144 -11.16 29.75 -0.95
CA PRO A 144 -9.82 30.19 -0.58
C PRO A 144 -8.81 29.98 -1.70
N GLU A 145 -7.83 30.87 -1.82
CA GLU A 145 -6.82 30.83 -2.89
C GLU A 145 -6.06 29.49 -2.89
N LYS A 146 -5.74 28.96 -1.70
CA LYS A 146 -5.10 27.63 -1.56
C LYS A 146 -5.92 26.50 -2.20
N VAL A 147 -7.24 26.55 -2.11
CA VAL A 147 -8.14 25.57 -2.75
C VAL A 147 -8.06 25.66 -4.28
N LYS A 148 -7.97 26.88 -4.83
CA LYS A 148 -7.78 27.09 -6.27
C LYS A 148 -6.44 26.56 -6.74
N GLU A 149 -5.36 26.89 -6.02
CA GLU A 149 -4.01 26.40 -6.30
C GLU A 149 -3.96 24.88 -6.32
N ASP A 150 -4.54 24.21 -5.29
CA ASP A 150 -4.57 22.76 -5.19
C ASP A 150 -5.40 22.14 -6.33
N ALA A 151 -6.57 22.68 -6.64
CA ALA A 151 -7.40 22.18 -7.73
C ALA A 151 -6.70 22.33 -9.10
N ILE A 152 -6.06 23.46 -9.36
CA ILE A 152 -5.27 23.67 -10.58
C ILE A 152 -4.07 22.71 -10.64
N ALA A 153 -3.39 22.45 -9.52
CA ALA A 153 -2.28 21.49 -9.45
C ALA A 153 -2.74 20.06 -9.77
N VAL A 154 -3.90 19.66 -9.26
CA VAL A 154 -4.52 18.36 -9.59
C VAL A 154 -4.83 18.26 -11.09
N TYR A 155 -5.43 19.31 -11.68
CA TYR A 155 -5.69 19.35 -13.12
C TYR A 155 -4.42 19.29 -13.97
N LYS A 156 -3.32 19.90 -13.52
CA LYS A 156 -2.02 19.81 -14.20
C LYS A 156 -1.47 18.38 -14.22
N LEU A 157 -1.64 17.61 -13.13
CA LEU A 157 -1.26 16.19 -13.10
C LEU A 157 -2.08 15.38 -14.11
N ILE A 158 -3.37 15.67 -14.24
CA ILE A 158 -4.24 15.01 -15.22
C ILE A 158 -3.86 15.40 -16.64
N ALA A 159 -3.65 16.70 -16.92
CA ALA A 159 -3.26 17.19 -18.23
C ALA A 159 -1.92 16.61 -18.70
N ASP A 160 -0.93 16.49 -17.82
CA ASP A 160 0.35 15.84 -18.10
C ASP A 160 0.16 14.36 -18.49
N ALA A 161 -0.70 13.65 -17.75
CA ALA A 161 -0.98 12.24 -18.01
C ALA A 161 -1.75 12.02 -19.32
N GLU A 162 -2.73 12.86 -19.61
CA GLU A 162 -3.46 12.83 -20.89
C GLU A 162 -2.53 13.18 -22.06
N SER A 163 -1.66 14.19 -21.91
CA SER A 163 -0.63 14.55 -22.88
C SER A 163 0.27 13.35 -23.20
N HIS A 164 0.70 12.64 -22.17
CA HIS A 164 1.51 11.44 -22.33
C HIS A 164 0.73 10.31 -23.05
N ALA A 165 -0.52 10.09 -22.66
CA ALA A 165 -1.36 9.03 -23.22
C ALA A 165 -1.70 9.28 -24.71
N HIS A 166 -1.91 10.55 -25.09
CA HIS A 166 -2.25 10.97 -26.45
C HIS A 166 -1.03 11.31 -27.33
N GLY A 167 0.16 11.47 -26.72
CA GLY A 167 1.37 11.85 -27.44
C GLY A 167 1.32 13.26 -28.05
N CYS A 168 0.59 14.18 -27.42
CA CYS A 168 0.44 15.56 -27.87
C CYS A 168 0.84 16.56 -26.74
N PRO A 169 1.23 17.81 -27.07
CA PRO A 169 1.55 18.81 -26.07
C PRO A 169 0.39 19.12 -25.14
N VAL A 170 0.67 19.46 -23.87
CA VAL A 170 -0.35 19.77 -22.85
C VAL A 170 -1.29 20.91 -23.28
N GLU A 171 -0.78 21.86 -24.05
CA GLU A 171 -1.55 22.99 -24.56
C GLU A 171 -2.62 22.61 -25.60
N GLU A 172 -2.46 21.43 -26.23
CA GLU A 172 -3.36 20.88 -27.25
C GLU A 172 -4.33 19.84 -26.66
N ILE A 173 -4.22 19.55 -25.34
CA ILE A 173 -5.13 18.64 -24.68
C ILE A 173 -6.53 19.24 -24.59
N HIS A 174 -7.49 18.45 -25.02
CA HIS A 174 -8.91 18.66 -24.77
C HIS A 174 -9.40 17.56 -23.84
N PHE A 175 -9.84 17.96 -22.66
CA PHE A 175 -10.41 16.99 -21.70
C PHE A 175 -11.76 16.49 -22.23
N HIS A 176 -11.88 15.19 -22.40
CA HIS A 176 -13.12 14.53 -22.84
C HIS A 176 -14.03 14.23 -21.65
N GLU A 177 -13.55 13.45 -20.69
CA GLU A 177 -14.30 13.06 -19.49
C GLU A 177 -13.98 13.96 -18.29
N VAL A 178 -12.72 14.27 -18.07
CA VAL A 178 -12.26 15.04 -16.89
C VAL A 178 -12.48 16.57 -17.06
N GLY A 179 -12.87 17.02 -18.26
CA GLY A 179 -13.26 18.40 -18.53
C GLY A 179 -14.72 18.70 -18.22
N ALA A 180 -15.50 17.70 -17.88
CA ALA A 180 -16.89 17.87 -17.50
C ALA A 180 -17.02 18.57 -16.13
N MET A 181 -18.13 19.26 -15.91
CA MET A 181 -18.32 20.08 -14.71
C MET A 181 -18.47 19.28 -13.42
N ASP A 182 -18.83 18.01 -13.51
CA ASP A 182 -18.84 17.08 -12.36
C ASP A 182 -17.41 16.79 -11.86
N ALA A 183 -16.43 16.59 -12.77
CA ALA A 183 -15.03 16.47 -12.40
C ALA A 183 -14.47 17.72 -11.72
N VAL A 184 -14.88 18.93 -12.19
CA VAL A 184 -14.53 20.19 -11.52
C VAL A 184 -15.12 20.22 -10.11
N ALA A 185 -16.37 19.80 -9.96
CA ALA A 185 -17.05 19.78 -8.66
C ALA A 185 -16.37 18.76 -7.70
N ASP A 186 -15.99 17.61 -8.20
CA ASP A 186 -15.30 16.58 -7.40
C ASP A 186 -13.91 17.04 -6.94
N ILE A 187 -13.10 17.59 -7.86
CA ILE A 187 -11.76 18.05 -7.53
C ILE A 187 -11.82 19.23 -6.54
N VAL A 188 -12.62 20.26 -6.83
CA VAL A 188 -12.78 21.40 -5.94
C VAL A 188 -13.38 20.98 -4.59
N GLY A 189 -14.34 20.04 -4.61
CA GLY A 189 -14.96 19.49 -3.40
C GLY A 189 -13.95 18.80 -2.48
N VAL A 190 -13.06 17.99 -3.02
CA VAL A 190 -11.99 17.34 -2.24
C VAL A 190 -11.00 18.39 -1.74
N CYS A 191 -10.54 19.32 -2.59
CA CYS A 191 -9.60 20.37 -2.19
C CYS A 191 -10.18 21.24 -1.06
N LEU A 192 -11.46 21.63 -1.14
CA LEU A 192 -12.13 22.38 -0.09
C LEU A 192 -12.31 21.57 1.20
N ALA A 193 -12.59 20.26 1.08
CA ALA A 193 -12.70 19.36 2.22
C ALA A 193 -11.36 19.24 2.95
N VAL A 194 -10.28 18.98 2.23
CA VAL A 194 -8.93 18.88 2.81
C VAL A 194 -8.51 20.22 3.45
N TYR A 195 -8.77 21.34 2.79
CA TYR A 195 -8.51 22.68 3.35
C TYR A 195 -9.23 22.90 4.69
N LYS A 196 -10.49 22.47 4.81
CA LYS A 196 -11.30 22.65 6.03
C LYS A 196 -10.90 21.68 7.15
N LEU A 197 -10.58 20.44 6.81
CA LEU A 197 -10.12 19.44 7.78
C LEU A 197 -8.70 19.75 8.26
N ALA A 198 -7.90 20.42 7.44
CA ALA A 198 -6.54 20.88 7.72
C ALA A 198 -5.67 19.80 8.41
N PRO A 199 -5.60 18.56 7.89
CA PRO A 199 -4.78 17.53 8.51
C PRO A 199 -3.30 17.90 8.41
N GLU A 200 -2.51 17.60 9.43
CA GLU A 200 -1.05 17.79 9.42
C GLU A 200 -0.38 16.82 8.44
N GLN A 201 -0.92 15.60 8.33
CA GLN A 201 -0.42 14.55 7.45
C GLN A 201 -1.57 13.77 6.81
N ILE A 202 -1.38 13.39 5.54
CA ILE A 202 -2.29 12.50 4.82
C ILE A 202 -1.50 11.27 4.37
N ILE A 203 -1.94 10.10 4.82
CA ILE A 203 -1.36 8.81 4.48
C ILE A 203 -2.41 8.01 3.72
N ALA A 204 -2.06 7.49 2.54
CA ALA A 204 -2.93 6.63 1.76
C ALA A 204 -2.47 5.18 1.81
N SER A 205 -3.39 4.23 1.75
CA SER A 205 -3.05 2.82 1.49
C SER A 205 -2.48 2.66 0.07
N PRO A 206 -1.80 1.54 -0.26
CA PRO A 206 -1.58 1.17 -1.65
C PRO A 206 -2.89 1.24 -2.45
N VAL A 207 -2.84 1.75 -3.69
CA VAL A 207 -4.04 2.05 -4.46
C VAL A 207 -4.57 0.79 -5.14
N HIS A 208 -5.83 0.43 -4.85
CA HIS A 208 -6.53 -0.65 -5.52
C HIS A 208 -7.07 -0.13 -6.85
N VAL A 209 -6.47 -0.52 -7.97
CA VAL A 209 -6.85 -0.03 -9.30
C VAL A 209 -7.91 -0.88 -9.98
N GLY A 210 -8.09 -2.15 -9.55
CA GLY A 210 -8.93 -3.13 -10.23
C GLY A 210 -8.19 -3.82 -11.39
N TYR A 211 -8.93 -4.57 -12.21
CA TYR A 211 -8.40 -5.19 -13.43
C TYR A 211 -9.48 -5.31 -14.50
N GLY A 212 -9.09 -5.70 -15.73
CA GLY A 212 -10.00 -5.86 -16.86
C GLY A 212 -9.94 -4.70 -17.84
N GLN A 213 -11.10 -4.29 -18.33
CA GLN A 213 -11.24 -3.25 -19.35
C GLN A 213 -12.38 -2.29 -19.00
N ILE A 214 -12.25 -1.05 -19.46
CA ILE A 214 -13.29 -0.02 -19.32
C ILE A 214 -13.63 0.55 -20.70
N HIS A 215 -14.90 0.85 -20.93
CA HIS A 215 -15.36 1.57 -22.11
C HIS A 215 -15.42 3.07 -21.79
N CYS A 216 -14.68 3.86 -22.55
CA CYS A 216 -14.62 5.31 -22.42
C CYS A 216 -14.73 6.00 -23.80
N ALA A 217 -14.64 7.33 -23.84
CA ALA A 217 -14.70 8.10 -25.08
C ALA A 217 -13.68 7.66 -26.16
N HIS A 218 -12.57 7.05 -25.74
CA HIS A 218 -11.49 6.57 -26.61
C HIS A 218 -11.65 5.09 -27.02
N GLY A 219 -12.76 4.45 -26.67
CA GLY A 219 -13.02 3.03 -26.90
C GLY A 219 -12.74 2.18 -25.68
N ILE A 220 -12.30 0.94 -25.87
CA ILE A 220 -12.03 -0.01 -24.78
C ILE A 220 -10.57 0.09 -24.36
N LEU A 221 -10.32 0.46 -23.12
CA LEU A 221 -8.99 0.60 -22.54
C LEU A 221 -8.74 -0.44 -21.43
N PRO A 222 -7.47 -0.87 -21.21
CA PRO A 222 -7.12 -1.73 -20.08
C PRO A 222 -7.20 -0.95 -18.75
N ILE A 223 -7.44 -1.66 -17.65
CA ILE A 223 -7.43 -1.12 -16.29
C ILE A 223 -6.09 -1.46 -15.62
N PRO A 224 -5.37 -0.46 -15.02
CA PRO A 224 -5.71 0.98 -15.00
C PRO A 224 -5.57 1.62 -16.38
N ALA A 225 -6.42 2.60 -16.68
CA ALA A 225 -6.33 3.37 -17.93
C ALA A 225 -4.95 4.05 -18.08
N PRO A 226 -4.46 4.31 -19.31
CA PRO A 226 -3.11 4.83 -19.53
C PRO A 226 -2.80 6.11 -18.73
N ALA A 227 -3.72 7.05 -18.65
CA ALA A 227 -3.58 8.27 -17.86
C ALA A 227 -3.47 7.96 -16.36
N THR A 228 -4.33 7.09 -15.82
CA THR A 228 -4.26 6.63 -14.42
C THR A 228 -2.92 5.96 -14.13
N ALA A 229 -2.44 5.08 -15.00
CA ALA A 229 -1.16 4.39 -14.85
C ALA A 229 0.01 5.38 -14.83
N HIS A 230 -0.03 6.43 -15.67
CA HIS A 230 0.98 7.48 -15.69
C HIS A 230 0.98 8.31 -14.39
N ILE A 231 -0.19 8.73 -13.93
CA ILE A 231 -0.32 9.48 -12.66
C ILE A 231 0.24 8.68 -11.49
N LEU A 232 -0.04 7.38 -11.42
CA LEU A 232 0.36 6.51 -10.32
C LEU A 232 1.81 6.03 -10.37
N GLN A 233 2.64 6.49 -11.32
CA GLN A 233 4.06 6.16 -11.31
C GLN A 233 4.73 6.55 -9.99
N GLY A 234 5.47 5.57 -9.40
CA GLY A 234 6.13 5.72 -8.10
C GLY A 234 5.22 5.50 -6.88
N ILE A 235 3.92 5.27 -7.09
CA ILE A 235 2.94 4.99 -6.04
C ILE A 235 2.67 3.48 -6.01
N PRO A 236 2.63 2.82 -4.84
CA PRO A 236 2.30 1.40 -4.75
C PRO A 236 0.85 1.16 -5.16
N ILE A 237 0.66 0.27 -6.14
CA ILE A 237 -0.66 -0.11 -6.68
C ILE A 237 -0.84 -1.63 -6.67
N TYR A 238 -2.09 -2.09 -6.69
CA TYR A 238 -2.42 -3.50 -6.89
C TYR A 238 -3.75 -3.68 -7.64
N GLY A 239 -3.86 -4.74 -8.46
CA GLY A 239 -5.07 -5.05 -9.24
C GLY A 239 -6.17 -5.70 -8.41
N GLY A 240 -5.80 -6.54 -7.43
CA GLY A 240 -6.77 -7.26 -6.61
C GLY A 240 -7.60 -8.29 -7.39
N ARG A 241 -8.84 -8.51 -6.95
CA ARG A 241 -9.77 -9.50 -7.51
C ARG A 241 -11.05 -8.90 -8.09
N ILE A 242 -11.15 -7.59 -8.16
CA ILE A 242 -12.35 -6.89 -8.65
C ILE A 242 -12.15 -6.54 -10.12
N GLU A 243 -13.02 -7.07 -10.96
CA GLU A 243 -13.09 -6.71 -12.37
C GLU A 243 -13.84 -5.38 -12.50
N GLY A 244 -13.14 -4.35 -13.02
CA GLY A 244 -13.64 -3.01 -13.15
C GLY A 244 -12.66 -1.96 -12.64
N GLU A 245 -12.86 -0.71 -13.07
CA GLU A 245 -12.04 0.42 -12.64
C GLU A 245 -12.43 0.88 -11.24
N LEU A 246 -11.45 0.84 -10.31
CA LEU A 246 -11.59 1.30 -8.93
C LEU A 246 -10.88 2.62 -8.65
N CYS A 247 -9.97 3.03 -9.53
CA CYS A 247 -9.26 4.29 -9.41
C CYS A 247 -9.23 5.00 -10.77
N THR A 248 -9.97 6.10 -10.86
CA THR A 248 -10.03 6.96 -12.04
C THR A 248 -8.83 7.91 -12.10
N PRO A 249 -8.54 8.55 -13.24
CA PRO A 249 -7.50 9.59 -13.34
C PRO A 249 -7.64 10.69 -12.29
N THR A 250 -8.86 11.16 -12.07
CA THR A 250 -9.18 12.18 -11.03
C THR A 250 -8.83 11.70 -9.64
N GLY A 251 -9.24 10.47 -9.28
CA GLY A 251 -8.92 9.88 -7.98
C GLY A 251 -7.42 9.70 -7.77
N ALA A 252 -6.71 9.24 -8.79
CA ALA A 252 -5.26 9.07 -8.78
C ALA A 252 -4.53 10.40 -8.58
N ALA A 253 -4.94 11.46 -9.31
CA ALA A 253 -4.33 12.78 -9.21
C ALA A 253 -4.55 13.43 -7.84
N LEU A 254 -5.74 13.29 -7.26
CA LEU A 254 -6.05 13.77 -5.91
C LEU A 254 -5.19 13.05 -4.86
N LEU A 255 -5.06 11.72 -4.94
CA LEU A 255 -4.19 10.95 -4.03
C LEU A 255 -2.72 11.36 -4.18
N LYS A 256 -2.23 11.50 -5.42
CA LYS A 256 -0.85 11.90 -5.69
C LYS A 256 -0.53 13.30 -5.18
N HIS A 257 -1.50 14.22 -5.26
CA HIS A 257 -1.33 15.61 -4.82
C HIS A 257 -1.32 15.74 -3.30
N PHE A 258 -2.24 15.05 -2.61
CA PHE A 258 -2.45 15.27 -1.18
C PHE A 258 -1.71 14.28 -0.26
N ALA A 259 -1.49 13.03 -0.67
CA ALA A 259 -0.84 12.05 0.18
C ALA A 259 0.69 12.27 0.24
N GLN A 260 1.22 12.46 1.45
CA GLN A 260 2.66 12.55 1.69
C GLN A 260 3.33 11.18 1.72
N SER A 261 2.58 10.12 2.02
CA SER A 261 3.11 8.76 2.01
C SER A 261 2.03 7.72 1.69
N PHE A 262 2.49 6.56 1.19
CA PHE A 262 1.63 5.42 0.87
C PHE A 262 2.10 4.19 1.63
N GLY A 263 1.21 3.54 2.36
CA GLY A 263 1.57 2.37 3.16
C GLY A 263 0.46 1.87 4.08
N GLN A 264 0.87 1.25 5.18
CA GLN A 264 -0.05 0.77 6.20
C GLN A 264 -0.61 1.95 7.00
N MET A 265 -1.83 1.77 7.51
CA MET A 265 -2.43 2.72 8.44
C MET A 265 -1.52 2.88 9.67
N PRO A 266 -1.14 4.10 10.04
CA PRO A 266 -0.33 4.34 11.24
C PRO A 266 -1.13 3.99 12.49
N MET A 267 -0.44 3.80 13.61
CA MET A 267 -1.10 3.73 14.91
C MET A 267 -1.70 5.11 15.23
N MET A 268 -3.01 5.15 15.45
CA MET A 268 -3.71 6.41 15.69
C MET A 268 -4.94 6.23 16.58
N SER A 269 -5.29 7.27 17.31
CA SER A 269 -6.58 7.41 17.99
C SER A 269 -7.59 7.96 16.98
N VAL A 270 -8.55 7.12 16.59
CA VAL A 270 -9.55 7.48 15.57
C VAL A 270 -10.62 8.38 16.19
N GLU A 271 -10.84 9.55 15.61
CA GLU A 271 -11.92 10.46 15.99
C GLU A 271 -13.17 10.24 15.14
N LYS A 272 -13.00 10.20 13.81
CA LYS A 272 -14.09 9.99 12.85
C LYS A 272 -13.66 9.08 11.71
N THR A 273 -14.62 8.35 11.14
CA THR A 273 -14.45 7.57 9.92
C THR A 273 -15.58 7.91 8.96
N GLY A 274 -15.24 8.20 7.71
CA GLY A 274 -16.19 8.46 6.64
C GLY A 274 -16.08 7.42 5.53
N TYR A 275 -17.23 7.00 5.00
CA TYR A 275 -17.35 6.03 3.92
C TYR A 275 -17.98 6.71 2.70
N GLY A 276 -17.22 6.79 1.60
CA GLY A 276 -17.73 7.30 0.34
C GLY A 276 -18.16 6.16 -0.56
N MET A 277 -19.43 6.16 -0.98
CA MET A 277 -20.00 5.09 -1.80
C MET A 277 -19.93 5.48 -3.28
N GLY A 278 -19.25 4.66 -4.09
CA GLY A 278 -19.28 4.77 -5.55
C GLY A 278 -20.61 4.23 -6.12
N MET A 279 -20.86 4.52 -7.41
CA MET A 279 -22.08 4.04 -8.09
C MET A 279 -22.04 2.54 -8.39
N LYS A 280 -20.90 2.03 -8.86
CA LYS A 280 -20.75 0.63 -9.30
C LYS A 280 -20.89 -0.34 -8.14
N ASP A 281 -21.61 -1.44 -8.38
CA ASP A 281 -21.78 -2.54 -7.43
C ASP A 281 -20.83 -3.68 -7.79
N PHE A 282 -20.09 -4.15 -6.81
CA PHE A 282 -19.19 -5.29 -6.91
C PHE A 282 -19.50 -6.31 -5.79
N THR A 283 -18.86 -7.47 -5.87
CA THR A 283 -18.97 -8.49 -4.80
C THR A 283 -18.39 -7.98 -3.47
N ASP A 284 -17.43 -7.09 -3.54
CA ASP A 284 -16.83 -6.41 -2.38
C ASP A 284 -17.40 -4.99 -2.24
N ALA A 285 -17.39 -4.45 -1.04
CA ALA A 285 -17.86 -3.08 -0.81
C ALA A 285 -16.96 -2.06 -1.56
N ASN A 286 -17.52 -1.43 -2.58
CA ASN A 286 -16.86 -0.36 -3.33
C ASN A 286 -17.01 0.96 -2.59
N CYS A 287 -16.12 1.21 -1.61
CA CYS A 287 -16.12 2.44 -0.85
C CYS A 287 -14.72 2.83 -0.37
N PRO A 288 -14.20 4.02 -0.75
CA PRO A 288 -13.06 4.59 -0.06
C PRO A 288 -13.45 4.95 1.39
N ARG A 289 -12.52 4.70 2.30
CA ARG A 289 -12.65 5.01 3.71
C ARG A 289 -11.67 6.11 4.09
N ALA A 290 -12.16 7.24 4.57
CA ALA A 290 -11.36 8.31 5.14
C ALA A 290 -11.44 8.24 6.67
N ILE A 291 -10.30 8.35 7.32
CA ILE A 291 -10.18 8.29 8.79
C ILE A 291 -9.43 9.53 9.23
N ILE A 292 -9.97 10.25 10.20
CA ILE A 292 -9.30 11.37 10.87
C ILE A 292 -9.11 11.04 12.35
N GLY A 293 -8.02 11.49 12.93
CA GLY A 293 -7.66 11.29 14.32
C GLY A 293 -6.23 11.69 14.59
N GLU A 294 -5.76 11.50 15.79
CA GLU A 294 -4.41 11.82 16.23
C GLU A 294 -3.48 10.62 16.01
N SER A 295 -2.33 10.84 15.36
CA SER A 295 -1.30 9.81 15.26
C SER A 295 -0.71 9.57 16.64
N ILE A 296 -0.59 8.29 16.99
CA ILE A 296 0.08 7.88 18.22
C ILE A 296 1.49 7.46 17.81
N GLU A 297 2.49 8.22 18.23
CA GLU A 297 3.87 7.74 18.10
C GLU A 297 4.00 6.40 18.83
N GLU A 298 4.75 5.45 18.26
CA GLU A 298 4.93 4.12 18.88
C GLU A 298 5.38 4.18 20.36
N GLN A 299 5.86 5.34 20.81
CA GLN A 299 6.28 5.60 22.17
C GLN A 299 5.13 5.85 23.17
N GLU A 300 3.92 6.25 22.71
CA GLU A 300 2.82 6.62 23.62
C GLU A 300 1.80 5.50 23.92
N TYR A 301 1.79 4.41 23.12
CA TYR A 301 0.85 3.31 23.40
C TYR A 301 1.36 2.39 24.51
N THR A 302 1.50 2.94 25.70
CA THR A 302 1.62 2.17 26.93
C THR A 302 0.24 2.02 27.57
N GLY A 303 -0.54 1.09 27.07
CA GLY A 303 -1.76 0.67 27.75
C GLY A 303 -1.43 0.22 29.17
N CYS A 304 -2.01 0.91 30.15
CA CYS A 304 -2.15 0.54 31.55
C CYS A 304 -0.86 0.32 32.38
N HIS A 305 -0.53 1.31 33.20
CA HIS A 305 0.36 1.23 34.36
C HIS A 305 1.88 1.12 34.12
N GLY A 306 2.56 2.25 34.13
CA GLY A 306 4.01 2.35 34.28
C GLY A 306 4.64 3.31 33.27
N GLU A 307 5.68 4.02 33.75
CA GLU A 307 6.46 4.99 32.96
C GLU A 307 6.90 4.44 31.59
N PRO A 308 7.00 5.29 30.53
CA PRO A 308 7.39 4.87 29.21
C PRO A 308 8.78 4.24 29.24
N GLN A 309 8.85 2.95 28.90
CA GLN A 309 10.12 2.25 28.75
C GLN A 309 10.49 2.30 27.27
N GLU A 310 11.68 2.78 26.97
CA GLU A 310 12.25 2.74 25.64
C GLU A 310 12.17 1.31 25.09
N MET A 311 11.33 1.11 24.07
CA MET A 311 11.29 -0.11 23.30
C MET A 311 12.34 0.01 22.20
N ASP A 312 13.50 -0.59 22.40
CA ASP A 312 14.48 -0.75 21.34
C ASP A 312 13.95 -1.77 20.32
N SER A 313 13.79 -1.36 19.07
CA SER A 313 13.60 -2.26 17.96
C SER A 313 14.96 -2.79 17.51
N ILE A 314 15.17 -4.08 17.62
CA ILE A 314 16.39 -4.75 17.17
C ILE A 314 16.12 -5.70 16.01
N ILE A 315 17.15 -5.97 15.22
CA ILE A 315 17.11 -6.96 14.14
C ILE A 315 17.99 -8.13 14.52
N GLU A 316 17.48 -9.35 14.32
CA GLU A 316 18.25 -10.59 14.34
C GLU A 316 18.51 -11.07 12.91
N LEU A 317 19.78 -11.15 12.54
CA LEU A 317 20.25 -11.71 11.27
C LEU A 317 20.73 -13.14 11.51
N CYS A 318 20.05 -14.12 10.92
CA CYS A 318 20.32 -15.54 11.14
C CYS A 318 20.75 -16.25 9.87
N CYS A 319 21.81 -17.03 9.90
CA CYS A 319 22.20 -17.91 8.81
C CYS A 319 22.64 -19.29 9.32
N ASN A 320 22.46 -20.31 8.48
CA ASN A 320 22.85 -21.68 8.79
C ASN A 320 24.14 -22.03 8.06
N LEU A 321 25.09 -22.63 8.76
CA LEU A 321 26.44 -22.94 8.31
C LEU A 321 26.72 -24.44 8.54
N ASP A 322 26.81 -25.24 7.47
CA ASP A 322 27.10 -26.69 7.51
C ASP A 322 28.48 -27.05 6.95
N ASP A 323 29.25 -26.07 6.50
CA ASP A 323 30.53 -26.25 5.81
C ASP A 323 31.67 -25.31 6.30
N MET A 324 31.47 -24.64 7.45
CA MET A 324 32.49 -23.78 8.08
C MET A 324 33.16 -24.46 9.27
N THR A 325 34.48 -24.26 9.41
CA THR A 325 35.21 -24.73 10.59
C THR A 325 34.90 -23.83 11.81
N PRO A 326 35.00 -24.38 13.05
CA PRO A 326 34.78 -23.61 14.27
C PRO A 326 35.66 -22.35 14.37
N GLU A 327 36.92 -22.41 13.92
CA GLU A 327 37.82 -21.26 13.94
C GLU A 327 37.33 -20.13 13.03
N LYS A 328 36.80 -20.45 11.86
CA LYS A 328 36.23 -19.43 10.95
C LYS A 328 34.96 -18.82 11.54
N ILE A 329 34.12 -19.61 12.18
CA ILE A 329 32.91 -19.15 12.88
C ILE A 329 33.31 -18.22 14.03
N GLY A 330 34.32 -18.60 14.83
CA GLY A 330 34.87 -17.77 15.91
C GLY A 330 35.36 -16.42 15.40
N PHE A 331 36.12 -16.42 14.31
CA PHE A 331 36.59 -15.19 13.66
C PHE A 331 35.42 -14.27 13.26
N VAL A 332 34.39 -14.81 12.64
CA VAL A 332 33.22 -14.01 12.23
C VAL A 332 32.47 -13.47 13.45
N THR A 333 32.28 -14.26 14.48
CA THR A 333 31.66 -13.85 15.73
C THR A 333 32.40 -12.67 16.37
N GLU A 334 33.73 -12.76 16.50
CA GLU A 334 34.58 -11.69 17.03
C GLU A 334 34.52 -10.43 16.17
N LEU A 335 34.55 -10.60 14.82
CA LEU A 335 34.46 -9.49 13.88
C LEU A 335 33.14 -8.74 14.04
N LEU A 336 32.01 -9.44 14.05
CA LEU A 336 30.69 -8.82 14.17
C LEU A 336 30.53 -8.10 15.51
N MET A 337 31.02 -8.69 16.62
CA MET A 337 31.05 -8.02 17.95
C MET A 337 31.89 -6.74 17.93
N LYS A 338 33.09 -6.79 17.32
CA LYS A 338 33.97 -5.63 17.19
C LYS A 338 33.35 -4.51 16.35
N GLU A 339 32.57 -4.85 15.37
CA GLU A 339 31.86 -3.92 14.49
C GLU A 339 30.62 -3.30 15.13
N GLY A 340 30.28 -3.68 16.38
CA GLY A 340 29.23 -3.05 17.19
C GLY A 340 27.89 -3.81 17.17
N ALA A 341 27.88 -5.11 16.85
CA ALA A 341 26.70 -5.93 17.09
C ALA A 341 26.32 -5.92 18.57
N PHE A 342 25.04 -5.91 18.88
CA PHE A 342 24.55 -5.97 20.26
C PHE A 342 24.87 -7.30 20.93
N ASP A 343 24.78 -8.37 20.15
CA ASP A 343 25.17 -9.73 20.55
C ASP A 343 25.38 -10.58 19.32
N VAL A 344 26.26 -11.58 19.43
CA VAL A 344 26.49 -12.60 18.38
C VAL A 344 26.62 -13.94 19.06
N TYR A 345 25.75 -14.86 18.70
CA TYR A 345 25.79 -16.21 19.30
C TYR A 345 25.53 -17.29 18.26
N THR A 346 25.85 -18.52 18.62
CA THR A 346 25.68 -19.69 17.77
C THR A 346 24.79 -20.72 18.45
N THR A 347 23.97 -21.39 17.63
CA THR A 347 23.11 -22.48 18.08
C THR A 347 23.38 -23.73 17.22
N ASN A 348 23.58 -24.88 17.86
CA ASN A 348 23.70 -26.14 17.14
C ASN A 348 22.37 -26.55 16.53
N ILE A 349 22.38 -26.89 15.26
CA ILE A 349 21.18 -27.26 14.50
C ILE A 349 21.44 -28.55 13.70
N GLN A 350 20.37 -29.23 13.31
CA GLN A 350 20.39 -30.33 12.36
C GLN A 350 19.75 -29.85 11.06
N MET A 351 20.47 -29.94 9.95
CA MET A 351 19.99 -29.55 8.63
C MET A 351 19.52 -30.76 7.81
N LYS A 352 18.90 -30.49 6.65
CA LYS A 352 18.53 -31.52 5.66
C LYS A 352 19.73 -32.44 5.36
N LYS A 353 19.47 -33.65 4.94
CA LYS A 353 20.47 -34.70 4.69
C LYS A 353 21.26 -35.12 5.95
N ASN A 354 20.68 -34.95 7.15
CA ASN A 354 21.29 -35.28 8.44
C ASN A 354 22.65 -34.61 8.69
N ARG A 355 22.83 -33.37 8.22
CA ARG A 355 24.08 -32.63 8.45
C ARG A 355 24.01 -31.84 9.75
N PRO A 356 24.92 -32.11 10.71
CA PRO A 356 25.10 -31.23 11.85
C PRO A 356 25.62 -29.87 11.35
N ALA A 357 25.07 -28.77 11.89
CA ALA A 357 25.39 -27.45 11.45
C ALA A 357 25.25 -26.45 12.62
N ILE A 358 25.66 -25.22 12.36
CA ILE A 358 25.56 -24.12 13.30
C ILE A 358 24.70 -23.02 12.69
N MET A 359 23.75 -22.55 13.47
CA MET A 359 23.05 -21.29 13.16
C MET A 359 23.80 -20.15 13.83
N LEU A 360 24.33 -19.21 13.06
CA LEU A 360 24.88 -17.97 13.53
C LEU A 360 23.77 -16.93 13.60
N THR A 361 23.62 -16.26 14.76
CA THR A 361 22.67 -15.17 14.98
C THR A 361 23.45 -13.91 15.37
N CYS A 362 23.21 -12.80 14.67
CA CYS A 362 23.76 -11.48 14.94
C CYS A 362 22.63 -10.51 15.24
N MET A 363 22.66 -9.89 16.42
CA MET A 363 21.69 -8.88 16.85
C MET A 363 22.27 -7.48 16.62
N CYS A 364 21.54 -6.61 15.93
CA CYS A 364 22.01 -5.26 15.62
C CYS A 364 20.89 -4.23 15.63
N ALA A 365 21.25 -2.95 15.57
CA ALA A 365 20.32 -1.85 15.34
C ALA A 365 19.76 -1.93 13.92
N LYS A 366 18.54 -1.43 13.71
CA LYS A 366 17.87 -1.42 12.42
C LYS A 366 18.66 -0.63 11.37
N GLU A 367 19.30 0.42 11.80
CA GLU A 367 20.12 1.32 10.97
C GLU A 367 21.38 0.61 10.46
N ASP A 368 21.92 -0.34 11.23
CA ASP A 368 23.14 -1.09 10.92
C ASP A 368 22.89 -2.37 10.09
N ARG A 369 21.64 -2.67 9.75
CA ARG A 369 21.22 -3.88 9.05
C ARG A 369 22.09 -4.23 7.84
N GLU A 370 22.26 -3.29 6.91
CA GLU A 370 22.99 -3.50 5.65
C GLU A 370 24.47 -3.78 5.90
N LYS A 371 25.07 -3.11 6.90
CA LYS A 371 26.43 -3.32 7.33
C LYS A 371 26.64 -4.77 7.76
N PHE A 372 25.82 -5.25 8.71
CA PHE A 372 25.96 -6.60 9.26
C PHE A 372 25.58 -7.68 8.26
N LEU A 373 24.55 -7.45 7.41
CA LEU A 373 24.22 -8.34 6.32
C LEU A 373 25.41 -8.54 5.36
N THR A 374 26.07 -7.45 4.98
CA THR A 374 27.24 -7.49 4.10
C THR A 374 28.42 -8.24 4.76
N LEU A 375 28.68 -8.01 6.04
CA LEU A 375 29.75 -8.70 6.78
C LEU A 375 29.50 -10.21 6.87
N ILE A 376 28.26 -10.62 7.19
CA ILE A 376 27.89 -12.04 7.27
C ILE A 376 28.08 -12.70 5.89
N LEU A 377 27.53 -12.16 4.82
CA LEU A 377 27.66 -12.72 3.48
C LEU A 377 29.12 -12.77 2.97
N LYS A 378 29.94 -11.79 3.37
CA LYS A 378 31.35 -11.74 2.96
C LYS A 378 32.24 -12.74 3.71
N HIS A 379 31.98 -12.97 4.99
CA HIS A 379 32.87 -13.75 5.87
C HIS A 379 32.35 -15.13 6.24
N THR A 380 31.18 -15.52 5.71
CA THR A 380 30.65 -16.89 5.86
C THR A 380 30.44 -17.55 4.51
N THR A 381 30.16 -18.84 4.52
CA THR A 381 29.79 -19.62 3.32
C THR A 381 28.29 -19.57 2.99
N THR A 382 27.49 -18.87 3.81
CA THR A 382 26.05 -18.79 3.60
C THR A 382 25.71 -18.10 2.28
N LEU A 383 24.68 -18.60 1.59
CA LEU A 383 24.11 -17.98 0.39
C LEU A 383 22.88 -17.10 0.72
N GLY A 384 22.45 -17.07 1.99
CA GLY A 384 21.29 -16.30 2.39
C GLY A 384 21.19 -16.11 3.90
N VAL A 385 20.66 -14.98 4.29
CA VAL A 385 20.43 -14.56 5.68
C VAL A 385 18.94 -14.34 5.89
N ARG A 386 18.40 -14.81 7.00
CA ARG A 386 17.02 -14.51 7.44
C ARG A 386 17.07 -13.35 8.39
N GLU A 387 16.09 -12.46 8.26
CA GLU A 387 15.93 -11.30 9.12
C GLU A 387 14.67 -11.46 9.97
N TYR A 388 14.79 -11.13 11.26
CA TYR A 388 13.67 -11.07 12.20
C TYR A 388 13.68 -9.72 12.90
N ASN A 389 12.57 -9.00 12.83
CA ASN A 389 12.36 -7.79 13.61
C ASN A 389 11.86 -8.16 15.01
N CYS A 390 12.66 -7.88 16.03
CA CYS A 390 12.36 -8.25 17.40
C CYS A 390 12.09 -7.00 18.26
N LYS A 391 10.99 -7.03 19.03
CA LYS A 391 10.76 -6.05 20.08
C LYS A 391 11.57 -6.43 21.31
N ARG A 392 12.38 -5.50 21.80
CA ARG A 392 13.23 -5.72 23.00
C ARG A 392 12.69 -4.92 24.18
N TYR A 393 12.41 -5.63 25.26
CA TYR A 393 12.00 -5.04 26.53
C TYR A 393 13.19 -5.05 27.48
N GLY A 394 13.60 -3.89 27.96
CA GLY A 394 14.79 -3.76 28.83
C GLY A 394 14.52 -2.87 30.01
N LEU A 395 15.33 -3.01 31.06
CA LEU A 395 15.39 -2.08 32.16
C LEU A 395 16.30 -0.91 31.77
N LYS A 396 15.93 0.31 32.15
CA LYS A 396 16.80 1.48 32.03
C LYS A 396 18.06 1.27 32.83
N ARG A 397 19.23 1.47 32.25
CA ARG A 397 20.52 1.18 32.87
C ARG A 397 21.25 2.47 33.19
N GLU A 398 21.89 2.49 34.36
CA GLU A 398 22.81 3.56 34.80
C GLU A 398 24.01 2.95 35.51
N ILE A 399 25.15 3.61 35.43
CA ILE A 399 26.35 3.23 36.22
C ILE A 399 26.43 4.18 37.38
N LYS A 400 26.47 3.62 38.59
CA LYS A 400 26.65 4.36 39.85
C LYS A 400 28.03 4.06 40.42
N GLU A 401 28.67 5.08 40.95
CA GLU A 401 29.90 4.93 41.72
C GLU A 401 29.59 4.81 43.21
N ILE A 402 30.17 3.83 43.85
CA ILE A 402 29.99 3.60 45.29
C ILE A 402 31.38 3.54 45.97
N GLU A 403 31.54 4.34 46.99
CA GLU A 403 32.73 4.31 47.86
C GLU A 403 32.62 3.15 48.85
N THR A 404 33.59 2.25 48.78
CA THR A 404 33.75 1.12 49.72
C THR A 404 35.04 1.26 50.53
N ILE A 405 35.23 0.38 51.52
CA ILE A 405 36.52 0.30 52.27
C ILE A 405 37.70 -0.09 51.35
N TYR A 406 37.42 -0.58 50.16
CA TYR A 406 38.42 -0.98 49.17
C TYR A 406 38.62 0.08 48.05
N GLY A 407 37.93 1.22 48.16
CA GLY A 407 37.90 2.29 47.16
C GLY A 407 36.61 2.33 46.32
N THR A 408 36.62 3.15 45.28
CA THR A 408 35.47 3.36 44.38
C THR A 408 35.19 2.12 43.53
N VAL A 409 33.93 1.74 43.45
CA VAL A 409 33.44 0.60 42.66
C VAL A 409 32.27 1.06 41.82
N HIS A 410 32.25 0.66 40.55
CA HIS A 410 31.13 0.89 39.67
C HIS A 410 30.07 -0.20 39.86
N VAL A 411 28.82 0.26 39.99
CA VAL A 411 27.65 -0.61 40.13
C VAL A 411 26.68 -0.32 39.00
N LYS A 412 26.37 -1.35 38.22
CA LYS A 412 25.32 -1.33 37.22
C LYS A 412 23.96 -1.36 37.93
N ALA A 413 23.22 -0.25 37.90
CA ALA A 413 21.85 -0.18 38.36
C ALA A 413 20.92 -0.28 37.13
N ALA A 414 19.86 -1.05 37.26
CA ALA A 414 18.84 -1.20 36.25
C ALA A 414 17.46 -1.11 36.88
N SER A 415 16.58 -0.25 36.31
CA SER A 415 15.24 -0.02 36.84
C SER A 415 14.19 -0.03 35.74
N GLY A 416 12.98 -0.45 36.08
CA GLY A 416 11.83 -0.49 35.20
C GLY A 416 10.83 -1.57 35.63
N TYR A 417 9.61 -1.51 35.16
CA TYR A 417 8.52 -2.45 35.50
C TYR A 417 8.33 -2.65 37.04
N GLY A 418 8.60 -1.62 37.83
CA GLY A 418 8.56 -1.74 39.31
C GLY A 418 9.71 -2.55 39.89
N ILE A 419 10.74 -2.88 39.11
CA ILE A 419 11.90 -3.68 39.52
C ILE A 419 13.14 -2.82 39.52
N VAL A 420 13.98 -2.97 40.53
CA VAL A 420 15.32 -2.38 40.62
C VAL A 420 16.33 -3.50 40.84
N LYS A 421 17.36 -3.56 39.98
CA LYS A 421 18.47 -4.51 40.09
C LYS A 421 19.77 -3.72 40.16
N GLU A 422 20.65 -4.10 41.07
CA GLU A 422 21.97 -3.51 41.22
C GLU A 422 23.02 -4.62 41.27
N LYS A 423 24.06 -4.49 40.43
CA LYS A 423 25.13 -5.48 40.35
C LYS A 423 26.47 -4.76 40.21
N PRO A 424 27.47 -5.09 41.04
CA PRO A 424 28.82 -4.58 40.87
C PRO A 424 29.42 -4.96 39.54
N GLU A 425 30.24 -4.09 38.96
CA GLU A 425 31.00 -4.42 37.75
C GLU A 425 32.10 -5.44 38.09
N TYR A 426 32.11 -6.53 37.33
CA TYR A 426 33.02 -7.65 37.61
C TYR A 426 34.49 -7.26 37.56
N GLU A 427 34.88 -6.35 36.70
CA GLU A 427 36.28 -5.89 36.56
C GLU A 427 36.77 -5.20 37.81
N ASP A 428 35.94 -4.38 38.46
CA ASP A 428 36.28 -3.76 39.73
C ASP A 428 36.38 -4.76 40.87
N VAL A 429 35.43 -5.69 40.94
CA VAL A 429 35.46 -6.78 41.95
C VAL A 429 36.71 -7.64 41.75
N ALA A 430 37.04 -8.01 40.51
CA ALA A 430 38.20 -8.83 40.21
C ALA A 430 39.52 -8.09 40.47
N ARG A 431 39.60 -6.81 40.15
CA ARG A 431 40.75 -5.96 40.44
C ARG A 431 41.00 -5.87 41.96
N ILE A 432 39.99 -5.54 42.74
CA ILE A 432 40.08 -5.44 44.21
C ILE A 432 40.47 -6.78 44.84
N ALA A 433 39.82 -7.88 44.39
CA ALA A 433 40.13 -9.21 44.90
C ALA A 433 41.63 -9.55 44.72
N LYS A 434 42.19 -9.26 43.52
CA LYS A 434 43.61 -9.45 43.23
C LYS A 434 44.52 -8.54 44.07
N GLU A 435 44.22 -7.25 44.12
CA GLU A 435 45.02 -6.25 44.84
C GLU A 435 45.07 -6.50 46.35
N LYS A 436 43.97 -6.94 46.94
CA LYS A 436 43.81 -7.16 48.36
C LYS A 436 44.05 -8.63 48.79
N ASN A 437 44.23 -9.52 47.81
CA ASN A 437 44.37 -10.97 48.02
C ASN A 437 43.23 -11.57 48.84
N ILE A 438 42.00 -11.19 48.52
CA ILE A 438 40.76 -11.67 49.11
C ILE A 438 39.85 -12.31 48.06
N SER A 439 38.81 -13.05 48.48
CA SER A 439 37.90 -13.68 47.56
C SER A 439 36.96 -12.67 46.88
N LEU A 440 36.51 -12.96 45.65
CA LEU A 440 35.49 -12.18 44.97
C LEU A 440 34.22 -12.01 45.84
N SER A 441 33.84 -13.09 46.53
CA SER A 441 32.66 -13.09 47.41
C SER A 441 32.79 -12.14 48.63
N GLU A 442 34.00 -11.95 49.15
CA GLU A 442 34.23 -10.98 50.23
C GLU A 442 34.10 -9.53 49.71
N VAL A 443 34.63 -9.24 48.55
CA VAL A 443 34.47 -7.94 47.91
C VAL A 443 33.00 -7.65 47.61
N GLU A 444 32.28 -8.60 47.02
CA GLU A 444 30.85 -8.47 46.70
C GLU A 444 30.02 -8.23 47.97
N LYS A 445 30.26 -8.96 49.05
CA LYS A 445 29.55 -8.75 50.33
C LYS A 445 29.69 -7.34 50.86
N GLU A 446 30.88 -6.76 50.80
CA GLU A 446 31.11 -5.38 51.25
C GLU A 446 30.36 -4.36 50.35
N ILE A 447 30.37 -4.57 49.04
CA ILE A 447 29.65 -3.71 48.09
C ILE A 447 28.13 -3.78 48.35
N TYR A 448 27.56 -5.00 48.51
CA TYR A 448 26.11 -5.15 48.76
C TYR A 448 25.71 -4.60 50.12
N LYS A 449 26.60 -4.68 51.14
CA LYS A 449 26.37 -4.04 52.44
C LYS A 449 26.26 -2.52 52.26
N LYS A 450 27.17 -1.89 51.51
CA LYS A 450 27.14 -0.46 51.19
C LYS A 450 25.89 -0.04 50.41
N LEU A 451 25.48 -0.83 49.45
CA LEU A 451 24.24 -0.61 48.70
C LEU A 451 23.01 -0.61 49.63
N SER A 452 22.98 -1.52 50.59
CA SER A 452 21.90 -1.60 51.59
C SER A 452 21.87 -0.40 52.54
N GLU A 453 23.03 0.07 52.98
CA GLU A 453 23.17 1.26 53.83
C GLU A 453 22.71 2.53 53.10
N ASN A 454 23.00 2.68 51.81
CA ASN A 454 22.58 3.81 50.97
C ASN A 454 21.07 3.82 50.69
N LYS A 455 20.42 2.67 50.69
CA LYS A 455 18.94 2.56 50.55
C LYS A 455 18.18 2.90 51.82
N ALA A 456 18.81 2.80 52.98
CA ALA A 456 18.21 3.09 54.27
C ALA A 456 18.30 4.58 54.67
N ARG A 457 19.04 5.36 53.93
CA ARG A 457 19.15 6.83 54.07
C ARG A 457 18.27 7.51 53.02
#